data_263c01cda9db4d4018d7ac619ec11ce9
#
_entry.id   263c01cda9db4d4018d7ac619ec11ce9
#
_cell.length_a   1.000
_cell.length_b   1.000
_cell.length_c   1.000
_cell.angle_alpha   90.00
_cell.angle_beta   90.00
_cell.angle_gamma   90.00
#
_symmetry.space_group_name_H-M   'P 1'
#
loop_
_entity.id
_entity.type
_entity.pdbx_description
1 polymer ?
#
loop_
_entity_poly.entity_id
_entity_poly.type
_entity_poly.pdbx_seq_one_letter_code
_entity_poly.pdbx_strand_id
1 'polypeptide(L)'
;YHQAMSYSSNKNLPRIRREAAKLYFKGWSARKVGRYLGFHHTAVMGWVKRARKIGDHPIPTRSSRPRSHPNQLGKEIIEKIVRTRLKHGRYAEAIHKELSNQGIKVSISSVKRTLNRNHLLKKRSPYKRVTLHVDRPKALKRGDLVQVDTIHLMISEKKRIYVFSLIDVYSRDTYARSYERINGRTSIEFIKEAEKELSFHFNMIQTDHGPEFSKWFVSQIRKNHRYSRIGRPNDNAHIERFNRTLQEECLNKIPREVEIINRALKEYLRYYKYERVHAGINFLTPAQVV
;
A
#
# COMPACT_ATOMS: atom_id res chain seq x y z
N TYR A 1 47.47 21.64 19.94
CA TYR A 1 46.13 21.58 19.32
C TYR A 1 45.46 20.28 19.72
N HIS A 2 44.66 20.28 20.81
CA HIS A 2 43.81 19.13 21.14
C HIS A 2 42.55 19.17 20.25
N GLN A 3 42.52 18.34 19.23
CA GLN A 3 41.27 18.05 18.53
C GLN A 3 40.30 17.42 19.55
N ALA A 4 39.22 18.12 19.85
CA ALA A 4 38.10 17.56 20.61
C ALA A 4 37.53 16.35 19.83
N MET A 5 37.88 15.13 20.29
CA MET A 5 37.33 13.91 19.68
C MET A 5 35.83 13.85 19.87
N SER A 6 35.11 13.82 18.78
CA SER A 6 33.65 13.65 18.78
C SER A 6 33.27 12.41 19.59
N TYR A 7 32.52 12.59 20.68
CA TYR A 7 32.17 11.58 21.68
C TYR A 7 31.40 10.35 21.12
N SER A 8 30.87 10.41 19.91
CA SER A 8 29.97 9.42 19.39
C SER A 8 30.54 8.46 18.34
N SER A 9 31.69 8.77 17.74
CA SER A 9 32.21 8.02 16.58
C SER A 9 33.45 7.14 16.86
N ASN A 10 34.09 7.27 18.02
CA ASN A 10 35.30 6.50 18.34
C ASN A 10 34.95 5.08 18.79
N LYS A 11 35.23 4.10 17.92
CA LYS A 11 35.00 2.65 18.18
C LYS A 11 35.77 2.14 19.42
N ASN A 12 36.88 2.78 19.80
CA ASN A 12 37.70 2.39 20.93
C ASN A 12 37.22 2.98 22.29
N LEU A 13 36.26 3.88 22.27
CA LEU A 13 35.77 4.55 23.47
C LEU A 13 35.29 3.60 24.58
N PRO A 14 34.64 2.45 24.32
CA PRO A 14 34.33 1.47 25.37
C PRO A 14 35.56 0.90 26.09
N ARG A 15 36.63 0.67 25.34
CA ARG A 15 37.92 0.17 25.90
C ARG A 15 38.63 1.27 26.72
N ILE A 16 38.67 2.51 26.19
CA ILE A 16 39.27 3.67 26.90
C ILE A 16 38.57 3.90 28.25
N ARG A 17 37.24 3.78 28.28
CA ARG A 17 36.44 3.91 29.51
C ARG A 17 36.81 2.83 30.54
N ARG A 18 37.01 1.59 30.08
CA ARG A 18 37.47 0.50 30.93
C ARG A 18 38.87 0.78 31.50
N GLU A 19 39.82 1.23 30.68
CA GLU A 19 41.16 1.58 31.12
C GLU A 19 41.13 2.76 32.11
N ALA A 20 40.31 3.78 31.89
CA ALA A 20 40.08 4.86 32.83
C ALA A 20 39.63 4.34 34.21
N ALA A 21 38.70 3.39 34.23
CA ALA A 21 38.23 2.78 35.49
C ALA A 21 39.33 1.93 36.16
N LYS A 22 40.13 1.17 35.39
CA LYS A 22 41.27 0.40 35.91
C LYS A 22 42.30 1.30 36.55
N LEU A 23 42.70 2.40 35.92
CA LEU A 23 43.65 3.36 36.49
C LEU A 23 43.14 3.95 37.81
N TYR A 24 41.84 4.26 37.86
CA TYR A 24 41.21 4.74 39.09
C TYR A 24 41.25 3.69 40.21
N PHE A 25 40.95 2.43 39.94
CA PHE A 25 41.01 1.34 40.91
C PHE A 25 42.44 1.00 41.34
N LYS A 26 43.45 1.36 40.52
CA LYS A 26 44.88 1.31 40.90
C LYS A 26 45.33 2.48 41.78
N GLY A 27 44.40 3.32 42.27
CA GLY A 27 44.69 4.43 43.19
C GLY A 27 44.93 5.80 42.54
N TRP A 28 44.73 5.94 41.22
CA TRP A 28 44.81 7.26 40.59
C TRP A 28 43.57 8.10 40.90
N SER A 29 43.77 9.39 41.17
CA SER A 29 42.61 10.28 41.29
C SER A 29 41.89 10.47 39.95
N ALA A 30 40.59 10.67 39.98
CA ALA A 30 39.78 10.89 38.75
C ALA A 30 40.28 12.09 37.92
N ARG A 31 40.83 13.13 38.60
CA ARG A 31 41.44 14.29 37.92
C ARG A 31 42.73 13.91 37.19
N LYS A 32 43.57 13.04 37.79
CA LYS A 32 44.81 12.53 37.17
C LYS A 32 44.49 11.67 35.97
N VAL A 33 43.55 10.74 36.08
CA VAL A 33 43.05 9.89 34.96
C VAL A 33 42.46 10.74 33.85
N GLY A 34 41.64 11.73 34.20
CA GLY A 34 41.03 12.64 33.22
C GLY A 34 42.05 13.41 32.40
N ARG A 35 43.07 13.99 33.07
CA ARG A 35 44.18 14.68 32.38
C ARG A 35 45.00 13.74 31.50
N TYR A 36 45.28 12.54 31.97
CA TYR A 36 46.06 11.56 31.22
C TYR A 36 45.35 11.08 29.94
N LEU A 37 44.04 10.85 30.01
CA LEU A 37 43.25 10.33 28.86
C LEU A 37 42.53 11.42 28.04
N GLY A 38 42.68 12.69 28.41
CA GLY A 38 42.02 13.81 27.71
C GLY A 38 40.50 13.94 27.96
N PHE A 39 40.02 13.54 29.16
CA PHE A 39 38.60 13.59 29.52
C PHE A 39 38.35 14.38 30.81
N HIS A 40 37.17 14.95 30.93
CA HIS A 40 36.81 15.61 32.17
C HIS A 40 36.63 14.59 33.31
N HIS A 41 37.05 14.93 34.52
CA HIS A 41 37.04 14.01 35.67
C HIS A 41 35.66 13.49 36.05
N THR A 42 34.59 14.27 35.81
CA THR A 42 33.21 13.82 36.03
C THR A 42 32.82 12.67 35.13
N ALA A 43 33.31 12.68 33.87
CA ALA A 43 33.11 11.56 32.94
C ALA A 43 33.78 10.29 33.44
N VAL A 44 35.04 10.42 33.96
CA VAL A 44 35.79 9.31 34.57
C VAL A 44 35.01 8.72 35.74
N MET A 45 34.49 9.56 36.66
CA MET A 45 33.68 9.09 37.79
C MET A 45 32.40 8.36 37.33
N GLY A 46 31.74 8.86 36.29
CA GLY A 46 30.61 8.18 35.67
C GLY A 46 30.99 6.80 35.12
N TRP A 47 32.18 6.64 34.56
CA TRP A 47 32.66 5.36 34.06
C TRP A 47 33.04 4.41 35.18
N VAL A 48 33.71 4.90 36.25
CA VAL A 48 34.00 4.12 37.46
C VAL A 48 32.71 3.56 38.07
N LYS A 49 31.67 4.40 38.22
CA LYS A 49 30.37 3.95 38.74
C LYS A 49 29.77 2.83 37.89
N ARG A 50 29.95 2.88 36.57
CA ARG A 50 29.47 1.83 35.64
C ARG A 50 30.35 0.58 35.67
N ALA A 51 31.70 0.75 35.78
CA ALA A 51 32.63 -0.37 35.88
C ALA A 51 32.38 -1.25 37.11
N ARG A 52 32.00 -0.64 38.25
CA ARG A 52 31.60 -1.39 39.48
C ARG A 52 30.44 -2.36 39.24
N LYS A 53 29.55 -2.07 38.25
CA LYS A 53 28.39 -2.92 37.91
C LYS A 53 28.70 -3.94 36.83
N ILE A 54 29.63 -3.62 35.91
CA ILE A 54 29.87 -4.40 34.68
C ILE A 54 31.11 -5.31 34.86
N GLY A 55 31.97 -4.98 35.85
CA GLY A 55 33.24 -5.69 36.03
C GLY A 55 34.31 -5.27 35.00
N ASP A 56 35.23 -6.16 34.67
CA ASP A 56 36.36 -5.90 33.78
C ASP A 56 36.00 -6.03 32.27
N HIS A 57 34.82 -5.54 31.88
CA HIS A 57 34.39 -5.52 30.50
C HIS A 57 34.41 -4.10 29.91
N PRO A 58 34.53 -3.95 28.57
CA PRO A 58 34.41 -2.66 27.89
C PRO A 58 33.09 -1.96 28.26
N ILE A 59 33.14 -0.68 28.62
CA ILE A 59 31.98 0.08 29.05
C ILE A 59 31.25 0.64 27.81
N PRO A 60 30.10 0.09 27.40
CA PRO A 60 29.45 0.46 26.16
C PRO A 60 28.95 1.90 26.17
N THR A 61 28.86 2.49 24.97
CA THR A 61 28.21 3.78 24.78
C THR A 61 26.68 3.61 24.94
N ARG A 62 26.09 4.42 25.81
CA ARG A 62 24.63 4.45 25.94
C ARG A 62 24.01 5.22 24.78
N SER A 63 22.87 4.79 24.30
CA SER A 63 22.10 5.54 23.33
C SER A 63 21.65 6.87 23.96
N SER A 64 21.87 7.96 23.24
CA SER A 64 21.33 9.28 23.58
C SER A 64 19.92 9.49 23.06
N ARG A 65 19.37 8.49 22.36
CA ARG A 65 18.03 8.56 21.79
C ARG A 65 16.98 8.65 22.90
N PRO A 66 16.08 9.64 22.85
CA PRO A 66 14.96 9.72 23.79
C PRO A 66 14.13 8.43 23.79
N ARG A 67 13.68 7.99 24.96
CA ARG A 67 12.81 6.81 25.09
C ARG A 67 11.38 7.08 24.60
N SER A 68 10.92 8.31 24.70
CA SER A 68 9.64 8.79 24.21
C SER A 68 9.81 10.09 23.43
N HIS A 69 8.89 10.38 22.54
CA HIS A 69 8.87 11.64 21.78
C HIS A 69 7.54 12.35 22.06
N PRO A 70 7.54 13.66 22.44
CA PRO A 70 6.32 14.38 22.76
C PRO A 70 5.22 14.30 21.70
N ASN A 71 5.63 14.29 20.43
CA ASN A 71 4.72 14.21 19.28
C ASN A 71 4.57 12.77 18.74
N GLN A 72 4.74 11.75 19.60
CA GLN A 72 4.52 10.36 19.19
C GLN A 72 2.99 10.12 19.04
N LEU A 73 2.59 9.46 17.94
CA LEU A 73 1.20 9.08 17.75
C LEU A 73 0.71 8.17 18.89
N GLY A 74 -0.52 8.39 19.33
CA GLY A 74 -1.21 7.52 20.28
C GLY A 74 -1.33 6.08 19.75
N LYS A 75 -1.36 5.11 20.65
CA LYS A 75 -1.45 3.67 20.31
C LYS A 75 -2.65 3.37 19.42
N GLU A 76 -3.81 3.94 19.73
CA GLU A 76 -5.06 3.76 18.98
C GLU A 76 -4.92 4.17 17.51
N ILE A 77 -4.27 5.29 17.23
CA ILE A 77 -4.04 5.77 15.85
C ILE A 77 -3.07 4.85 15.13
N ILE A 78 -2.01 4.38 15.81
CA ILE A 78 -1.04 3.42 15.26
C ILE A 78 -1.76 2.12 14.88
N GLU A 79 -2.57 1.56 15.77
CA GLU A 79 -3.34 0.34 15.53
C GLU A 79 -4.32 0.51 14.37
N LYS A 80 -4.99 1.66 14.27
CA LYS A 80 -5.90 1.98 13.18
C LYS A 80 -5.19 2.02 11.84
N ILE A 81 -4.01 2.66 11.75
CA ILE A 81 -3.18 2.69 10.55
C ILE A 81 -2.80 1.25 10.13
N VAL A 82 -2.33 0.44 11.08
CA VAL A 82 -1.91 -0.94 10.84
C VAL A 82 -3.09 -1.79 10.41
N ARG A 83 -4.21 -1.71 11.10
CA ARG A 83 -5.45 -2.44 10.78
C ARG A 83 -5.95 -2.14 9.38
N THR A 84 -6.03 -0.84 9.01
CA THR A 84 -6.45 -0.41 7.66
C THR A 84 -5.51 -0.97 6.59
N ARG A 85 -4.20 -0.97 6.86
CA ARG A 85 -3.21 -1.55 5.94
C ARG A 85 -3.40 -3.05 5.76
N LEU A 86 -3.57 -3.79 6.85
CA LEU A 86 -3.70 -5.26 6.81
C LEU A 86 -5.04 -5.68 6.20
N LYS A 87 -6.13 -4.98 6.52
CA LYS A 87 -7.48 -5.30 6.01
C LYS A 87 -7.60 -5.09 4.50
N HIS A 88 -7.06 -3.98 3.98
CA HIS A 88 -7.34 -3.52 2.63
C HIS A 88 -6.11 -3.39 1.72
N GLY A 89 -4.89 -3.65 2.19
CA GLY A 89 -3.66 -3.51 1.38
C GLY A 89 -3.34 -2.07 0.95
N ARG A 90 -3.98 -1.06 1.53
CA ARG A 90 -3.93 0.35 1.11
C ARG A 90 -2.54 0.96 1.19
N TYR A 91 -2.19 1.81 0.24
CA TYR A 91 -0.98 2.64 0.30
C TYR A 91 -1.14 3.81 1.28
N ALA A 92 -0.02 4.39 1.72
CA ALA A 92 0.01 5.35 2.83
C ALA A 92 -0.86 6.60 2.60
N GLU A 93 -0.91 7.10 1.38
CA GLU A 93 -1.70 8.26 0.98
C GLU A 93 -3.21 8.00 1.10
N ALA A 94 -3.65 6.79 0.71
CA ALA A 94 -5.06 6.40 0.85
C ALA A 94 -5.44 6.25 2.34
N ILE A 95 -4.58 5.61 3.15
CA ILE A 95 -4.80 5.50 4.60
C ILE A 95 -4.89 6.89 5.25
N HIS A 96 -3.99 7.80 4.86
CA HIS A 96 -4.01 9.18 5.35
C HIS A 96 -5.35 9.86 5.03
N LYS A 97 -5.85 9.72 3.79
CA LYS A 97 -7.13 10.31 3.38
C LYS A 97 -8.33 9.69 4.12
N GLU A 98 -8.34 8.37 4.29
CA GLU A 98 -9.37 7.66 5.06
C GLU A 98 -9.42 8.13 6.53
N LEU A 99 -8.25 8.28 7.16
CA LEU A 99 -8.17 8.82 8.53
C LEU A 99 -8.65 10.27 8.61
N SER A 100 -8.26 11.09 7.62
CA SER A 100 -8.73 12.49 7.51
C SER A 100 -10.24 12.56 7.37
N ASN A 101 -10.86 11.70 6.54
CA ASN A 101 -12.31 11.62 6.38
C ASN A 101 -13.04 11.20 7.68
N GLN A 102 -12.33 10.49 8.58
CA GLN A 102 -12.82 10.12 9.92
C GLN A 102 -12.51 11.18 10.99
N GLY A 103 -12.05 12.37 10.60
CA GLY A 103 -11.70 13.46 11.52
C GLY A 103 -10.35 13.29 12.24
N ILE A 104 -9.56 12.25 11.90
CA ILE A 104 -8.26 11.99 12.55
C ILE A 104 -7.16 12.77 11.83
N LYS A 105 -6.61 13.78 12.48
CA LYS A 105 -5.52 14.60 11.95
C LYS A 105 -4.16 13.93 12.19
N VAL A 106 -3.58 13.37 11.15
CA VAL A 106 -2.21 12.81 11.15
C VAL A 106 -1.47 13.27 9.90
N SER A 107 -0.17 13.46 9.97
CA SER A 107 0.61 13.75 8.77
C SER A 107 0.88 12.47 7.96
N ILE A 108 0.95 12.61 6.64
CA ILE A 108 1.30 11.50 5.74
C ILE A 108 2.66 10.89 6.08
N SER A 109 3.62 11.72 6.54
CA SER A 109 4.94 11.26 7.00
C SER A 109 4.84 10.40 8.25
N SER A 110 3.89 10.69 9.15
CA SER A 110 3.63 9.86 10.33
C SER A 110 3.02 8.52 9.96
N VAL A 111 2.08 8.50 9.00
CA VAL A 111 1.53 7.25 8.44
C VAL A 111 2.64 6.40 7.82
N LYS A 112 3.48 6.99 6.94
CA LYS A 112 4.60 6.29 6.30
C LYS A 112 5.58 5.73 7.33
N ARG A 113 5.97 6.51 8.35
CA ARG A 113 6.86 6.05 9.43
C ARG A 113 6.25 4.92 10.24
N THR A 114 4.96 4.98 10.54
CA THR A 114 4.24 3.92 11.25
C THR A 114 4.25 2.62 10.45
N LEU A 115 3.90 2.68 9.16
CA LEU A 115 3.93 1.51 8.27
C LEU A 115 5.34 0.93 8.14
N ASN A 116 6.37 1.78 8.04
CA ASN A 116 7.76 1.33 7.95
C ASN A 116 8.23 0.63 9.23
N ARG A 117 7.92 1.18 10.41
CA ARG A 117 8.26 0.57 11.71
C ARG A 117 7.60 -0.79 11.92
N ASN A 118 6.42 -0.99 11.33
CA ASN A 118 5.69 -2.27 11.38
C ASN A 118 6.00 -3.17 10.16
N HIS A 119 7.05 -2.87 9.37
CA HIS A 119 7.47 -3.64 8.19
C HIS A 119 6.37 -3.83 7.13
N LEU A 120 5.41 -2.90 7.06
CA LEU A 120 4.25 -2.96 6.15
C LEU A 120 4.46 -2.18 4.83
N LEU A 121 5.65 -1.62 4.60
CA LEU A 121 6.01 -0.99 3.34
C LEU A 121 6.70 -2.00 2.41
N LYS A 122 6.17 -2.17 1.20
CA LYS A 122 6.88 -2.92 0.15
C LYS A 122 8.07 -2.11 -0.34
N LYS A 123 9.24 -2.75 -0.48
CA LYS A 123 10.42 -2.13 -1.11
C LYS A 123 10.06 -1.74 -2.55
N ARG A 124 10.40 -0.52 -2.96
CA ARG A 124 10.23 -0.09 -4.36
C ARG A 124 11.26 -0.80 -5.23
N SER A 125 10.83 -1.22 -6.43
CA SER A 125 11.77 -1.65 -7.46
C SER A 125 12.72 -0.48 -7.82
N PRO A 126 14.04 -0.70 -7.92
CA PRO A 126 14.98 0.31 -8.37
C PRO A 126 14.79 0.67 -9.85
N TYR A 127 14.10 -0.17 -10.63
CA TYR A 127 13.91 0.04 -12.06
C TYR A 127 12.74 1.00 -12.32
N LYS A 128 13.02 2.11 -12.97
CA LYS A 128 11.98 3.00 -13.54
C LYS A 128 11.50 2.39 -14.85
N ARG A 129 10.18 2.13 -14.94
CA ARG A 129 9.55 1.78 -16.21
C ARG A 129 9.44 3.05 -17.05
N VAL A 130 9.97 3.02 -18.27
CA VAL A 130 9.74 4.07 -19.27
C VAL A 130 8.31 3.91 -19.76
N THR A 131 7.47 4.92 -19.55
CA THR A 131 6.10 4.93 -20.06
C THR A 131 6.08 5.72 -21.35
N LEU A 132 5.85 5.05 -22.47
CA LEU A 132 5.61 5.71 -23.75
C LEU A 132 4.23 6.37 -23.71
N HIS A 133 4.16 7.67 -23.97
CA HIS A 133 2.89 8.37 -24.16
C HIS A 133 2.21 7.86 -25.45
N VAL A 134 1.01 7.34 -25.30
CA VAL A 134 0.16 6.92 -26.41
C VAL A 134 -1.18 7.62 -26.25
N ASP A 135 -1.67 8.24 -27.32
CA ASP A 135 -2.98 8.86 -27.34
C ASP A 135 -4.07 7.81 -27.05
N ARG A 136 -4.84 8.09 -26.01
CA ARG A 136 -5.95 7.26 -25.53
C ARG A 136 -7.24 8.07 -25.55
N PRO A 137 -8.38 7.43 -25.77
CA PRO A 137 -9.66 8.11 -25.58
C PRO A 137 -9.72 8.66 -24.15
N LYS A 138 -10.10 9.93 -24.03
CA LYS A 138 -10.33 10.57 -22.72
C LYS A 138 -11.81 10.48 -22.43
N ALA A 139 -12.18 9.86 -21.32
CA ALA A 139 -13.52 9.93 -20.78
C ALA A 139 -13.68 11.29 -20.08
N LEU A 140 -14.70 12.07 -20.44
CA LEU A 140 -14.99 13.40 -19.90
C LEU A 140 -16.12 13.37 -18.88
N LYS A 141 -16.97 12.34 -18.92
CA LYS A 141 -18.10 12.12 -18.01
C LYS A 141 -18.33 10.62 -17.79
N ARG A 142 -19.19 10.28 -16.83
CA ARG A 142 -19.62 8.89 -16.58
C ARG A 142 -20.20 8.25 -17.84
N GLY A 143 -19.80 7.02 -18.10
CA GLY A 143 -20.29 6.24 -19.22
C GLY A 143 -19.64 6.57 -20.57
N ASP A 144 -18.81 7.60 -20.69
CA ASP A 144 -18.13 7.90 -21.98
C ASP A 144 -17.27 6.75 -22.45
N LEU A 145 -16.59 6.07 -21.54
CA LEU A 145 -15.77 4.90 -21.83
C LEU A 145 -15.79 3.94 -20.64
N VAL A 146 -16.32 2.75 -20.86
CA VAL A 146 -16.24 1.66 -19.91
C VAL A 146 -15.33 0.56 -20.44
N GLN A 147 -14.49 0.00 -19.58
CA GLN A 147 -13.64 -1.14 -19.91
C GLN A 147 -14.23 -2.39 -19.29
N VAL A 148 -14.28 -3.47 -20.07
CA VAL A 148 -14.83 -4.78 -19.68
C VAL A 148 -13.79 -5.86 -19.90
N ASP A 149 -13.71 -6.80 -18.95
CA ASP A 149 -12.78 -7.91 -19.00
C ASP A 149 -13.32 -9.10 -18.18
N THR A 150 -12.71 -10.26 -18.34
CA THR A 150 -13.14 -11.49 -17.68
C THR A 150 -11.99 -12.09 -16.86
N ILE A 151 -12.24 -12.36 -15.59
CA ILE A 151 -11.30 -13.07 -14.70
C ILE A 151 -11.66 -14.54 -14.72
N HIS A 152 -10.71 -15.40 -15.03
CA HIS A 152 -10.85 -16.85 -14.99
C HIS A 152 -10.37 -17.41 -13.64
N LEU A 153 -11.28 -17.95 -12.85
CA LEU A 153 -10.98 -18.57 -11.56
C LEU A 153 -10.96 -20.09 -11.73
N MET A 154 -9.79 -20.70 -11.62
CA MET A 154 -9.63 -22.16 -11.69
C MET A 154 -10.18 -22.81 -10.42
N ILE A 155 -11.13 -23.74 -10.54
CA ILE A 155 -11.60 -24.59 -9.44
C ILE A 155 -10.81 -25.90 -9.42
N SER A 156 -10.64 -26.48 -10.60
CA SER A 156 -9.84 -27.67 -10.85
C SER A 156 -9.21 -27.57 -12.23
N GLU A 157 -8.43 -28.54 -12.66
CA GLU A 157 -7.80 -28.56 -13.99
C GLU A 157 -8.79 -28.37 -15.15
N LYS A 158 -10.04 -28.84 -14.97
CA LYS A 158 -11.09 -28.81 -16.02
C LYS A 158 -12.25 -27.88 -15.73
N LYS A 159 -12.37 -27.33 -14.50
CA LYS A 159 -13.52 -26.50 -14.10
C LYS A 159 -13.07 -25.09 -13.72
N ARG A 160 -13.76 -24.08 -14.30
CA ARG A 160 -13.53 -22.67 -14.07
C ARG A 160 -14.82 -21.95 -13.73
N ILE A 161 -14.71 -20.87 -12.97
CA ILE A 161 -15.74 -19.84 -12.82
C ILE A 161 -15.20 -18.58 -13.51
N TYR A 162 -16.10 -17.87 -14.17
CA TYR A 162 -15.78 -16.65 -14.91
C TYR A 162 -16.38 -15.45 -14.19
N VAL A 163 -15.56 -14.47 -13.83
CA VAL A 163 -16.02 -13.23 -13.24
C VAL A 163 -15.89 -12.14 -14.27
N PHE A 164 -17.00 -11.71 -14.84
CA PHE A 164 -17.02 -10.51 -15.67
C PHE A 164 -16.87 -9.30 -14.77
N SER A 165 -16.10 -8.35 -15.22
CA SER A 165 -15.80 -7.11 -14.54
C SER A 165 -15.88 -5.92 -15.48
N LEU A 166 -16.35 -4.79 -14.97
CA LEU A 166 -16.49 -3.54 -15.69
C LEU A 166 -16.00 -2.38 -14.84
N ILE A 167 -15.33 -1.42 -15.45
CA ILE A 167 -14.96 -0.15 -14.81
C ILE A 167 -15.27 1.03 -15.74
N ASP A 168 -15.93 2.04 -15.20
CA ASP A 168 -16.02 3.34 -15.86
C ASP A 168 -14.71 4.09 -15.74
N VAL A 169 -14.16 4.52 -16.87
CA VAL A 169 -12.83 5.15 -16.91
C VAL A 169 -12.82 6.53 -16.25
N TYR A 170 -13.95 7.24 -16.25
CA TYR A 170 -14.07 8.56 -15.62
C TYR A 170 -14.22 8.47 -14.10
N SER A 171 -15.31 7.89 -13.63
CA SER A 171 -15.66 7.86 -12.20
C SER A 171 -14.97 6.79 -11.38
N ARG A 172 -14.41 5.75 -12.04
CA ARG A 172 -13.96 4.49 -11.43
C ARG A 172 -15.08 3.67 -10.82
N ASP A 173 -16.34 3.97 -11.13
CA ASP A 173 -17.46 3.12 -10.73
C ASP A 173 -17.34 1.75 -11.39
N THR A 174 -17.75 0.69 -10.71
CA THR A 174 -17.47 -0.68 -11.14
C THR A 174 -18.65 -1.60 -10.94
N TYR A 175 -18.73 -2.60 -11.80
CA TYR A 175 -19.64 -3.73 -11.65
C TYR A 175 -18.89 -5.03 -11.91
N ALA A 176 -19.25 -6.10 -11.20
CA ALA A 176 -18.68 -7.43 -11.41
C ALA A 176 -19.72 -8.49 -11.01
N ARG A 177 -19.74 -9.61 -11.78
CA ARG A 177 -20.60 -10.76 -11.52
C ARG A 177 -19.95 -12.04 -11.99
N SER A 178 -20.13 -13.13 -11.26
CA SER A 178 -19.62 -14.44 -11.63
C SER A 178 -20.65 -15.32 -12.32
N TYR A 179 -20.17 -16.14 -13.25
CA TYR A 179 -20.95 -17.07 -14.05
C TYR A 179 -20.21 -18.40 -14.21
N GLU A 180 -20.96 -19.48 -14.39
CA GLU A 180 -20.38 -20.80 -14.68
C GLU A 180 -19.88 -20.95 -16.11
N ARG A 181 -20.43 -20.17 -17.03
CA ARG A 181 -20.13 -20.25 -18.46
C ARG A 181 -19.79 -18.88 -19.02
N ILE A 182 -18.90 -18.87 -20.00
CA ILE A 182 -18.46 -17.69 -20.74
C ILE A 182 -18.92 -17.83 -22.21
N ASN A 183 -19.70 -16.89 -22.67
CA ASN A 183 -20.13 -16.78 -24.08
C ASN A 183 -20.68 -15.37 -24.38
N GLY A 184 -20.93 -15.06 -25.64
CA GLY A 184 -21.43 -13.74 -26.05
C GLY A 184 -22.80 -13.36 -25.45
N ARG A 185 -23.68 -14.31 -25.17
CA ARG A 185 -24.98 -14.02 -24.52
C ARG A 185 -24.78 -13.58 -23.09
N THR A 186 -23.93 -14.30 -22.32
CA THR A 186 -23.59 -13.93 -20.97
C THR A 186 -22.94 -12.55 -20.91
N SER A 187 -22.09 -12.19 -21.88
CA SER A 187 -21.50 -10.86 -21.98
C SER A 187 -22.55 -9.76 -22.18
N ILE A 188 -23.56 -10.01 -23.03
CA ILE A 188 -24.66 -9.06 -23.27
C ILE A 188 -25.51 -8.89 -22.00
N GLU A 189 -25.88 -9.98 -21.36
CA GLU A 189 -26.62 -9.96 -20.07
C GLU A 189 -25.87 -9.15 -19.02
N PHE A 190 -24.57 -9.42 -18.87
CA PHE A 190 -23.70 -8.69 -17.95
C PHE A 190 -23.71 -7.17 -18.22
N ILE A 191 -23.58 -6.74 -19.50
CA ILE A 191 -23.61 -5.31 -19.85
C ILE A 191 -24.94 -4.67 -19.49
N LYS A 192 -26.07 -5.33 -19.77
CA LYS A 192 -27.42 -4.83 -19.43
C LYS A 192 -27.61 -4.71 -17.91
N GLU A 193 -27.18 -5.71 -17.16
CA GLU A 193 -27.21 -5.66 -15.70
C GLU A 193 -26.33 -4.55 -15.15
N ALA A 194 -25.11 -4.40 -15.67
CA ALA A 194 -24.18 -3.36 -15.25
C ALA A 194 -24.77 -1.95 -15.46
N GLU A 195 -25.43 -1.66 -16.59
CA GLU A 195 -26.09 -0.37 -16.81
C GLU A 195 -27.21 -0.12 -15.81
N LYS A 196 -27.99 -1.15 -15.49
CA LYS A 196 -29.07 -1.05 -14.50
C LYS A 196 -28.52 -0.78 -13.09
N GLU A 197 -27.52 -1.52 -12.67
CA GLU A 197 -26.93 -1.42 -11.32
C GLU A 197 -26.15 -0.11 -11.11
N LEU A 198 -25.46 0.36 -12.17
CA LEU A 198 -24.69 1.60 -12.12
C LEU A 198 -25.56 2.84 -12.36
N SER A 199 -26.77 2.67 -12.91
CA SER A 199 -27.75 3.74 -13.17
C SER A 199 -27.26 4.83 -14.12
N PHE A 200 -26.38 4.51 -15.07
CA PHE A 200 -25.97 5.40 -16.15
C PHE A 200 -25.70 4.63 -17.47
N HIS A 201 -25.88 5.32 -18.57
CA HIS A 201 -25.74 4.75 -19.90
C HIS A 201 -24.27 4.67 -20.35
N PHE A 202 -23.90 3.59 -21.06
CA PHE A 202 -22.57 3.42 -21.62
C PHE A 202 -22.51 3.88 -23.08
N ASN A 203 -21.71 4.93 -23.36
CA ASN A 203 -21.53 5.45 -24.71
C ASN A 203 -20.56 4.58 -25.53
N MET A 204 -19.44 4.17 -24.92
CA MET A 204 -18.45 3.32 -25.56
C MET A 204 -18.00 2.20 -24.62
N ILE A 205 -17.98 0.98 -25.15
CA ILE A 205 -17.49 -0.21 -24.45
C ILE A 205 -16.16 -0.62 -25.07
N GLN A 206 -15.14 -0.79 -24.25
CA GLN A 206 -13.83 -1.30 -24.65
C GLN A 206 -13.62 -2.69 -24.04
N THR A 207 -13.25 -3.66 -24.88
CA THR A 207 -12.91 -5.04 -24.47
C THR A 207 -11.56 -5.46 -25.03
N ASP A 208 -11.06 -6.57 -24.58
CA ASP A 208 -10.02 -7.29 -25.29
C ASP A 208 -10.60 -8.09 -26.50
N HIS A 209 -9.79 -8.99 -27.08
CA HIS A 209 -10.16 -9.86 -28.18
C HIS A 209 -10.67 -11.24 -27.73
N GLY A 210 -11.18 -11.37 -26.50
CA GLY A 210 -11.74 -12.63 -26.01
C GLY A 210 -12.90 -13.15 -26.87
N PRO A 211 -13.09 -14.45 -26.99
CA PRO A 211 -14.15 -15.05 -27.82
C PRO A 211 -15.56 -14.64 -27.37
N GLU A 212 -15.73 -14.32 -26.07
CA GLU A 212 -16.96 -13.79 -25.48
C GLU A 212 -17.33 -12.39 -25.98
N PHE A 213 -16.35 -11.64 -26.49
CA PHE A 213 -16.48 -10.30 -27.08
C PHE A 213 -16.37 -10.33 -28.59
N SER A 214 -16.83 -11.42 -29.22
CA SER A 214 -16.78 -11.65 -30.67
C SER A 214 -17.54 -10.58 -31.45
N LYS A 215 -17.40 -10.59 -32.77
CA LYS A 215 -18.15 -9.71 -33.68
C LYS A 215 -19.68 -9.82 -33.50
N TRP A 216 -20.18 -11.01 -33.15
CA TRP A 216 -21.58 -11.22 -32.81
C TRP A 216 -21.99 -10.42 -31.55
N PHE A 217 -21.22 -10.48 -30.48
CA PHE A 217 -21.44 -9.65 -29.29
C PHE A 217 -21.53 -8.17 -29.69
N VAL A 218 -20.56 -7.66 -30.46
CA VAL A 218 -20.51 -6.26 -30.89
C VAL A 218 -21.77 -5.87 -31.68
N SER A 219 -22.28 -6.74 -32.56
CA SER A 219 -23.49 -6.48 -33.30
C SER A 219 -24.76 -6.42 -32.44
N GLN A 220 -24.76 -7.12 -31.30
CA GLN A 220 -25.93 -7.23 -30.41
C GLN A 220 -26.02 -6.15 -29.34
N ILE A 221 -24.88 -5.60 -28.87
CA ILE A 221 -24.89 -4.60 -27.82
C ILE A 221 -25.46 -3.25 -28.22
N ARG A 222 -25.56 -2.96 -29.54
CA ARG A 222 -26.09 -1.69 -30.12
C ARG A 222 -25.45 -0.44 -29.48
N LYS A 223 -24.15 -0.51 -29.19
CA LYS A 223 -23.35 0.56 -28.58
C LYS A 223 -22.05 0.73 -29.33
N ASN A 224 -21.43 1.90 -29.20
CA ASN A 224 -20.06 2.06 -29.71
C ASN A 224 -19.13 1.06 -29.02
N HIS A 225 -18.35 0.36 -29.80
CA HIS A 225 -17.41 -0.63 -29.29
C HIS A 225 -16.02 -0.42 -29.89
N ARG A 226 -15.00 -0.68 -29.10
CA ARG A 226 -13.63 -0.76 -29.57
C ARG A 226 -12.90 -1.94 -28.91
N TYR A 227 -12.03 -2.57 -29.67
CA TYR A 227 -11.06 -3.50 -29.09
C TYR A 227 -9.82 -2.78 -28.59
N SER A 228 -9.23 -3.27 -27.50
CA SER A 228 -7.88 -2.87 -27.09
C SER A 228 -6.88 -3.25 -28.17
N ARG A 229 -5.88 -2.39 -28.41
CA ARG A 229 -4.86 -2.67 -29.42
C ARG A 229 -3.96 -3.80 -28.97
N ILE A 230 -3.66 -4.74 -29.87
CA ILE A 230 -2.76 -5.87 -29.63
C ILE A 230 -1.37 -5.34 -29.28
N GLY A 231 -0.76 -5.90 -28.25
CA GLY A 231 0.57 -5.50 -27.79
C GLY A 231 0.62 -4.14 -27.06
N ARG A 232 -0.53 -3.56 -26.70
CA ARG A 232 -0.63 -2.31 -25.95
C ARG A 232 -1.35 -2.52 -24.59
N PRO A 233 -0.71 -3.13 -23.58
CA PRO A 233 -1.32 -3.44 -22.29
C PRO A 233 -1.93 -2.22 -21.58
N ASN A 234 -1.37 -1.05 -21.86
CA ASN A 234 -1.85 0.18 -21.28
C ASN A 234 -3.26 0.60 -21.77
N ASP A 235 -3.80 0.03 -22.84
CA ASP A 235 -5.14 0.37 -23.31
C ASP A 235 -6.21 -0.11 -22.33
N ASN A 236 -6.02 -1.28 -21.69
CA ASN A 236 -6.91 -1.86 -20.67
C ASN A 236 -6.44 -1.65 -19.23
N ALA A 237 -5.52 -0.68 -18.99
CA ALA A 237 -4.86 -0.53 -17.71
C ALA A 237 -5.82 -0.27 -16.52
N HIS A 238 -7.01 0.30 -16.75
CA HIS A 238 -7.97 0.57 -15.67
C HIS A 238 -8.65 -0.72 -15.21
N ILE A 239 -9.15 -1.51 -16.16
CA ILE A 239 -9.79 -2.78 -15.83
C ILE A 239 -8.78 -3.80 -15.30
N GLU A 240 -7.58 -3.89 -15.87
CA GLU A 240 -6.52 -4.75 -15.36
C GLU A 240 -6.17 -4.40 -13.90
N ARG A 241 -6.08 -3.10 -13.59
CA ARG A 241 -5.85 -2.64 -12.23
C ARG A 241 -7.00 -2.96 -11.29
N PHE A 242 -8.23 -2.81 -11.76
CA PHE A 242 -9.43 -3.20 -11.00
C PHE A 242 -9.45 -4.69 -10.74
N ASN A 243 -9.23 -5.52 -11.76
CA ASN A 243 -9.20 -6.98 -11.67
C ASN A 243 -8.18 -7.47 -10.65
N ARG A 244 -6.97 -6.91 -10.66
CA ARG A 244 -5.96 -7.22 -9.65
C ARG A 244 -6.44 -6.84 -8.25
N THR A 245 -7.02 -5.66 -8.10
CA THR A 245 -7.54 -5.19 -6.82
C THR A 245 -8.69 -6.08 -6.32
N LEU A 246 -9.62 -6.45 -7.21
CA LEU A 246 -10.74 -7.34 -6.91
C LEU A 246 -10.26 -8.74 -6.48
N GLN A 247 -9.24 -9.28 -7.14
CA GLN A 247 -8.62 -10.55 -6.75
C GLN A 247 -7.95 -10.44 -5.37
N GLU A 248 -7.09 -9.44 -5.16
CA GLU A 248 -6.33 -9.28 -3.92
C GLU A 248 -7.23 -8.94 -2.71
N GLU A 249 -8.24 -8.11 -2.90
CA GLU A 249 -9.08 -7.61 -1.80
C GLU A 249 -10.31 -8.48 -1.51
N CYS A 250 -10.82 -9.24 -2.51
CA CYS A 250 -12.05 -10.04 -2.41
C CYS A 250 -11.85 -11.51 -2.82
N LEU A 251 -11.66 -11.78 -4.13
CA LEU A 251 -11.82 -13.12 -4.69
C LEU A 251 -10.84 -14.17 -4.14
N ASN A 252 -9.61 -13.79 -3.78
CA ASN A 252 -8.62 -14.71 -3.22
C ASN A 252 -8.88 -15.09 -1.76
N LYS A 253 -9.91 -14.52 -1.15
CA LYS A 253 -10.22 -14.72 0.28
C LYS A 253 -11.49 -15.53 0.52
N ILE A 254 -12.15 -15.97 -0.53
CA ILE A 254 -13.46 -16.63 -0.48
C ILE A 254 -13.44 -17.96 -1.23
N PRO A 255 -14.33 -18.90 -0.90
CA PRO A 255 -14.51 -20.15 -1.65
C PRO A 255 -14.90 -19.86 -3.10
N ARG A 256 -14.50 -20.76 -4.01
CA ARG A 256 -14.75 -20.63 -5.45
C ARG A 256 -16.08 -21.27 -5.84
N GLU A 257 -17.18 -20.66 -5.38
CA GLU A 257 -18.56 -21.03 -5.69
C GLU A 257 -19.30 -19.81 -6.20
N VAL A 258 -20.08 -19.95 -7.28
CA VAL A 258 -20.74 -18.82 -7.97
C VAL A 258 -21.61 -18.00 -7.04
N GLU A 259 -22.41 -18.65 -6.19
CA GLU A 259 -23.30 -17.96 -5.26
C GLU A 259 -22.54 -17.20 -4.17
N ILE A 260 -21.51 -17.83 -3.60
CA ILE A 260 -20.66 -17.22 -2.56
C ILE A 260 -19.90 -16.02 -3.16
N ILE A 261 -19.34 -16.20 -4.37
CA ILE A 261 -18.65 -15.12 -5.09
C ILE A 261 -19.61 -13.95 -5.34
N ASN A 262 -20.81 -14.19 -5.86
CA ASN A 262 -21.76 -13.13 -6.17
C ASN A 262 -22.23 -12.36 -4.92
N ARG A 263 -22.41 -13.04 -3.80
CA ARG A 263 -22.71 -12.40 -2.50
C ARG A 263 -21.54 -11.51 -2.06
N ALA A 264 -20.33 -12.02 -2.07
CA ALA A 264 -19.13 -11.28 -1.69
C ALA A 264 -18.86 -10.10 -2.65
N LEU A 265 -19.09 -10.27 -3.94
CA LEU A 265 -19.00 -9.19 -4.93
C LEU A 265 -19.96 -8.06 -4.62
N LYS A 266 -21.20 -8.34 -4.26
CA LYS A 266 -22.20 -7.31 -3.90
C LYS A 266 -21.73 -6.45 -2.73
N GLU A 267 -21.21 -7.07 -1.67
CA GLU A 267 -20.66 -6.36 -0.51
C GLU A 267 -19.39 -5.57 -0.86
N TYR A 268 -18.49 -6.20 -1.62
CA TYR A 268 -17.23 -5.57 -2.01
C TYR A 268 -17.44 -4.38 -2.94
N LEU A 269 -18.36 -4.47 -3.92
CA LEU A 269 -18.65 -3.37 -4.84
C LEU A 269 -19.30 -2.18 -4.12
N ARG A 270 -20.13 -2.44 -3.10
CA ARG A 270 -20.65 -1.38 -2.24
C ARG A 270 -19.52 -0.64 -1.51
N TYR A 271 -18.61 -1.38 -0.87
CA TYR A 271 -17.43 -0.81 -0.25
C TYR A 271 -16.56 -0.05 -1.26
N TYR A 272 -16.32 -0.62 -2.44
CA TYR A 272 -15.53 -0.02 -3.51
C TYR A 272 -16.12 1.32 -3.96
N LYS A 273 -17.45 1.40 -4.11
CA LYS A 273 -18.17 2.59 -4.58
C LYS A 273 -18.22 3.70 -3.53
N TYR A 274 -18.51 3.40 -2.29
CA TYR A 274 -18.82 4.40 -1.27
C TYR A 274 -17.71 4.69 -0.28
N GLU A 275 -16.79 3.77 -0.08
CA GLU A 275 -15.78 3.88 0.98
C GLU A 275 -14.35 3.90 0.44
N ARG A 276 -14.11 3.24 -0.68
CA ARG A 276 -12.78 3.10 -1.23
C ARG A 276 -12.35 4.35 -1.98
N VAL A 277 -11.33 5.06 -1.45
CA VAL A 277 -10.74 6.25 -2.12
C VAL A 277 -9.73 5.85 -3.21
N HIS A 278 -9.68 6.60 -4.30
CA HIS A 278 -8.86 6.32 -5.47
C HIS A 278 -7.95 7.49 -5.85
N ALA A 279 -6.64 7.25 -5.95
CA ALA A 279 -5.69 8.31 -6.34
C ALA A 279 -5.95 8.86 -7.73
N GLY A 280 -6.45 8.03 -8.66
CA GLY A 280 -6.74 8.44 -10.04
C GLY A 280 -7.92 9.41 -10.18
N ILE A 281 -8.69 9.61 -9.12
CA ILE A 281 -9.78 10.58 -9.01
C ILE A 281 -9.60 11.43 -7.74
N ASN A 282 -8.37 11.91 -7.50
CA ASN A 282 -8.03 12.82 -6.43
C ASN A 282 -8.43 12.35 -5.02
N PHE A 283 -8.32 11.04 -4.77
CA PHE A 283 -8.72 10.41 -3.50
C PHE A 283 -10.21 10.56 -3.16
N LEU A 284 -11.04 10.76 -4.17
CA LEU A 284 -12.48 10.61 -4.03
C LEU A 284 -12.87 9.13 -4.09
N THR A 285 -14.07 8.81 -3.62
CA THR A 285 -14.73 7.54 -3.92
C THR A 285 -15.45 7.63 -5.27
N PRO A 286 -15.74 6.53 -5.97
CA PRO A 286 -16.53 6.57 -7.20
C PRO A 286 -17.89 7.28 -7.05
N ALA A 287 -18.54 7.13 -5.90
CA ALA A 287 -19.81 7.79 -5.60
C ALA A 287 -19.70 9.33 -5.50
N GLN A 288 -18.52 9.85 -5.16
CA GLN A 288 -18.27 11.29 -5.04
C GLN A 288 -17.88 11.97 -6.36
N VAL A 289 -17.63 11.20 -7.42
CA VAL A 289 -17.35 11.73 -8.74
C VAL A 289 -18.68 11.99 -9.45
N VAL A 290 -18.98 13.26 -9.72
CA VAL A 290 -20.21 13.69 -10.39
C VAL A 290 -19.97 13.91 -11.88
#